data_dd494e00b2abc09ca745170986fa377d
#
_entry.id   dd494e00b2abc09ca745170986fa377d
#
_cell.length_a   1.000
_cell.length_b   1.000
_cell.length_c   1.000
_cell.angle_alpha   90.00
_cell.angle_beta   90.00
_cell.angle_gamma   90.00
#
_symmetry.space_group_name_H-M   'P 1'
#
loop_
_entity.id
_entity.type
_entity.pdbx_description
1 polymer ?
#
loop_
_entity_poly.entity_id
_entity_poly.type
_entity_poly.pdbx_seq_one_letter_code
_entity_poly.pdbx_strand_id
1 'polypeptide(L)'
;MVKDTHPLKYRFAKGDVVLPLSNLKDHLQLSASTAFFKIDNIRNAHIYFDEAMKPSFEDAKFVTDYILNTDASTNAAFLSKISYFYRKRSDGSSTLDGAWNNPLLFSRVIEKGCIEILKTAKMKFGKVPEHIQRIVLYHIIWYFGRIVNKPAALSHLNEEQKKHFVALLHEMFSYIDEATILRFNLAGTWFFQKVALLGLFKNTAPKSQIAYIEDFDLKKKQILVKYFSNFFHTQSRKKENA
;
A
#
# COMPACT_ATOMS: atom_id res chain seq x y z
N MET A 1 -18.30 -21.84 3.82
CA MET A 1 -18.68 -20.97 2.68
C MET A 1 -17.43 -20.30 2.15
N VAL A 2 -17.12 -20.46 0.87
CA VAL A 2 -16.00 -19.77 0.21
C VAL A 2 -16.45 -18.34 -0.08
N LYS A 3 -15.66 -17.32 0.36
CA LYS A 3 -15.95 -15.91 0.11
C LYS A 3 -14.84 -15.32 -0.76
N ASP A 4 -15.19 -14.74 -1.89
CA ASP A 4 -14.29 -13.94 -2.71
C ASP A 4 -14.33 -12.47 -2.24
N THR A 5 -13.47 -12.16 -1.28
CA THR A 5 -13.38 -10.82 -0.68
C THR A 5 -12.01 -10.16 -0.92
N HIS A 6 -11.19 -10.74 -1.82
CA HIS A 6 -9.83 -10.24 -2.02
C HIS A 6 -9.82 -8.84 -2.64
N PRO A 7 -9.13 -7.84 -2.04
CA PRO A 7 -9.14 -6.45 -2.54
C PRO A 7 -8.60 -6.29 -3.97
N LEU A 8 -7.76 -7.21 -4.44
CA LEU A 8 -7.20 -7.17 -5.80
C LEU A 8 -7.97 -8.04 -6.82
N LYS A 9 -9.18 -8.53 -6.49
CA LYS A 9 -9.98 -9.36 -7.40
C LYS A 9 -10.38 -8.65 -8.69
N TYR A 10 -10.44 -7.33 -8.70
CA TYR A 10 -10.73 -6.51 -9.88
C TYR A 10 -9.81 -6.83 -11.06
N ARG A 11 -8.58 -7.36 -10.82
CA ARG A 11 -7.63 -7.77 -11.86
C ARG A 11 -8.21 -8.80 -12.84
N PHE A 12 -9.19 -9.55 -12.40
CA PHE A 12 -9.83 -10.64 -13.14
C PHE A 12 -11.21 -10.25 -13.71
N ALA A 13 -11.67 -9.03 -13.51
CA ALA A 13 -13.01 -8.59 -13.91
C ALA A 13 -13.24 -8.63 -15.43
N LYS A 14 -12.18 -8.58 -16.23
CA LYS A 14 -12.21 -8.63 -17.69
C LYS A 14 -11.80 -9.99 -18.27
N GLY A 15 -11.74 -11.03 -17.46
CA GLY A 15 -11.25 -12.35 -17.85
C GLY A 15 -9.72 -12.47 -17.76
N ASP A 16 -9.16 -13.38 -18.55
CA ASP A 16 -7.72 -13.59 -18.60
C ASP A 16 -7.03 -12.40 -19.28
N VAL A 17 -5.91 -11.96 -18.69
CA VAL A 17 -5.14 -10.82 -19.18
C VAL A 17 -3.66 -11.19 -19.23
N VAL A 18 -2.99 -10.82 -20.32
CA VAL A 18 -1.53 -10.95 -20.47
C VAL A 18 -0.93 -9.55 -20.65
N LEU A 19 0.03 -9.21 -19.80
CA LEU A 19 0.63 -7.89 -19.76
C LEU A 19 2.16 -8.00 -19.65
N PRO A 20 2.92 -7.10 -20.29
CA PRO A 20 4.35 -7.00 -20.03
C PRO A 20 4.60 -6.54 -18.58
N LEU A 21 5.68 -7.02 -17.97
CA LEU A 21 6.05 -6.66 -16.59
C LEU A 21 6.20 -5.14 -16.41
N SER A 22 6.59 -4.42 -17.45
CA SER A 22 6.66 -2.95 -17.45
C SER A 22 5.29 -2.25 -17.31
N ASN A 23 4.18 -2.97 -17.51
CA ASN A 23 2.81 -2.41 -17.47
C ASN A 23 1.92 -3.04 -16.38
N LEU A 24 2.50 -3.42 -15.25
CA LEU A 24 1.77 -4.03 -14.13
C LEU A 24 1.13 -3.03 -13.15
N LYS A 25 1.10 -1.74 -13.46
CA LYS A 25 0.65 -0.68 -12.53
C LYS A 25 -0.71 -0.92 -11.88
N ASP A 26 -1.67 -1.51 -12.61
CA ASP A 26 -3.01 -1.83 -12.09
C ASP A 26 -3.21 -3.32 -11.80
N HIS A 27 -2.18 -4.14 -12.03
CA HIS A 27 -2.21 -5.60 -11.83
C HIS A 27 -1.14 -6.02 -10.82
N LEU A 28 -1.22 -5.45 -9.59
CA LEU A 28 -0.25 -5.76 -8.55
C LEU A 28 -0.29 -7.24 -8.18
N GLN A 29 0.88 -7.89 -8.15
CA GLN A 29 1.06 -9.22 -7.59
C GLN A 29 1.92 -9.10 -6.33
N LEU A 30 1.43 -9.61 -5.20
CA LEU A 30 2.04 -9.46 -3.89
C LEU A 30 2.20 -10.79 -3.15
N SER A 31 1.43 -11.81 -3.53
CA SER A 31 1.49 -13.11 -2.88
C SER A 31 2.21 -14.12 -3.75
N ALA A 32 3.29 -14.69 -3.25
CA ALA A 32 4.06 -15.72 -3.95
C ALA A 32 3.25 -17.02 -4.11
N SER A 33 2.42 -17.36 -3.13
CA SER A 33 1.61 -18.58 -3.13
C SER A 33 0.50 -18.59 -4.20
N THR A 34 0.18 -17.43 -4.79
CA THR A 34 -0.85 -17.28 -5.83
C THR A 34 -0.26 -17.06 -7.22
N ALA A 35 1.03 -17.34 -7.41
CA ALA A 35 1.73 -17.13 -8.66
C ALA A 35 2.62 -18.32 -9.04
N PHE A 36 2.89 -18.47 -10.32
CA PHE A 36 3.87 -19.40 -10.88
C PHE A 36 5.05 -18.59 -11.44
N PHE A 37 6.24 -19.03 -11.15
CA PHE A 37 7.48 -18.36 -11.53
C PHE A 37 8.33 -19.29 -12.40
N LYS A 38 9.03 -18.72 -13.39
CA LYS A 38 10.05 -19.46 -14.13
C LYS A 38 11.24 -19.72 -13.20
N ILE A 39 11.52 -20.99 -12.95
CA ILE A 39 12.55 -21.40 -12.00
C ILE A 39 13.95 -20.93 -12.40
N ASP A 40 14.22 -20.86 -13.70
CA ASP A 40 15.52 -20.39 -14.20
C ASP A 40 15.76 -18.91 -13.86
N ASN A 41 14.72 -18.06 -13.90
CA ASN A 41 14.86 -16.68 -13.47
C ASN A 41 15.19 -16.57 -11.99
N ILE A 42 14.56 -17.42 -11.15
CA ILE A 42 14.84 -17.47 -9.72
C ILE A 42 16.29 -17.90 -9.46
N ARG A 43 16.73 -18.99 -10.11
CA ARG A 43 18.07 -19.54 -9.94
C ARG A 43 19.18 -18.59 -10.43
N ASN A 44 19.00 -18.05 -11.63
CA ASN A 44 19.99 -17.17 -12.27
C ASN A 44 20.15 -15.84 -11.51
N ALA A 45 19.08 -15.32 -10.94
CA ALA A 45 19.09 -14.08 -10.16
C ALA A 45 19.29 -14.29 -8.65
N HIS A 46 19.47 -15.54 -8.19
CA HIS A 46 19.64 -15.89 -6.78
C HIS A 46 18.54 -15.29 -5.90
N ILE A 47 17.26 -15.44 -6.31
CA ILE A 47 16.12 -14.89 -5.58
C ILE A 47 15.67 -15.90 -4.53
N TYR A 48 15.62 -15.46 -3.26
CA TYR A 48 15.19 -16.28 -2.13
C TYR A 48 14.20 -15.52 -1.27
N PHE A 49 13.41 -16.26 -0.47
CA PHE A 49 12.64 -15.65 0.60
C PHE A 49 13.60 -15.13 1.68
N ASP A 50 13.40 -13.89 2.07
CA ASP A 50 14.15 -13.30 3.18
C ASP A 50 13.55 -13.77 4.52
N GLU A 51 14.22 -14.69 5.18
CA GLU A 51 13.77 -15.26 6.46
C GLU A 51 13.68 -14.21 7.59
N ALA A 52 14.43 -13.13 7.45
CA ALA A 52 14.40 -12.01 8.39
C ALA A 52 13.24 -11.03 8.12
N MET A 53 12.51 -11.18 7.01
CA MET A 53 11.36 -10.34 6.65
C MET A 53 10.11 -10.79 7.41
N LYS A 54 10.05 -10.41 8.68
CA LYS A 54 8.96 -10.72 9.60
C LYS A 54 8.47 -9.41 10.25
N PRO A 55 7.18 -9.31 10.57
CA PRO A 55 6.13 -10.35 10.55
C PRO A 55 5.35 -10.46 9.23
N SER A 56 5.70 -9.72 8.18
CA SER A 56 4.99 -9.72 6.90
C SER A 56 5.85 -9.12 5.78
N PHE A 57 5.33 -9.12 4.55
CA PHE A 57 5.94 -8.56 3.34
C PHE A 57 6.96 -9.49 2.65
N GLU A 58 7.26 -10.66 3.18
CA GLU A 58 8.17 -11.65 2.59
C GLU A 58 7.74 -12.06 1.17
N ASP A 59 6.45 -12.34 0.99
CA ASP A 59 5.85 -12.67 -0.30
C ASP A 59 5.99 -11.52 -1.30
N ALA A 60 5.61 -10.31 -0.87
CA ALA A 60 5.66 -9.12 -1.73
C ALA A 60 7.10 -8.75 -2.12
N LYS A 61 8.04 -8.90 -1.19
CA LYS A 61 9.47 -8.71 -1.47
C LYS A 61 9.96 -9.73 -2.50
N PHE A 62 9.71 -11.03 -2.28
CA PHE A 62 10.10 -12.08 -3.22
C PHE A 62 9.54 -11.85 -4.62
N VAL A 63 8.24 -11.56 -4.74
CA VAL A 63 7.58 -11.29 -6.02
C VAL A 63 8.19 -10.05 -6.70
N THR A 64 8.48 -9.01 -5.93
CA THR A 64 9.05 -7.78 -6.46
C THR A 64 10.49 -8.00 -6.90
N ASP A 65 11.29 -8.73 -6.14
CA ASP A 65 12.66 -9.10 -6.51
C ASP A 65 12.66 -9.94 -7.81
N TYR A 66 11.68 -10.84 -7.97
CA TYR A 66 11.50 -11.57 -9.23
C TYR A 66 11.18 -10.63 -10.40
N ILE A 67 10.24 -9.71 -10.24
CA ILE A 67 9.88 -8.74 -11.29
C ILE A 67 11.08 -7.86 -11.64
N LEU A 68 11.80 -7.37 -10.64
CA LEU A 68 12.97 -6.52 -10.84
C LEU A 68 14.11 -7.25 -11.58
N ASN A 69 14.24 -8.56 -11.43
CA ASN A 69 15.30 -9.36 -12.05
C ASN A 69 14.86 -10.13 -13.31
N THR A 70 13.63 -9.95 -13.74
CA THR A 70 13.13 -10.46 -15.01
C THR A 70 13.13 -9.35 -16.06
N ASP A 71 13.34 -9.71 -17.34
CA ASP A 71 13.28 -8.75 -18.44
C ASP A 71 11.91 -8.06 -18.49
N ALA A 72 11.91 -6.73 -18.60
CA ALA A 72 10.68 -5.91 -18.56
C ALA A 72 9.73 -6.19 -19.74
N SER A 73 10.22 -6.78 -20.84
CA SER A 73 9.41 -7.23 -21.97
C SER A 73 8.72 -8.57 -21.73
N THR A 74 9.15 -9.31 -20.69
CA THR A 74 8.50 -10.57 -20.29
C THR A 74 7.05 -10.32 -19.88
N ASN A 75 6.16 -11.21 -20.33
CA ASN A 75 4.75 -11.11 -20.01
C ASN A 75 4.39 -11.85 -18.72
N ALA A 76 3.46 -11.26 -17.95
CA ALA A 76 2.75 -11.90 -16.87
C ALA A 76 1.31 -12.20 -17.30
N ALA A 77 0.83 -13.42 -17.04
CA ALA A 77 -0.55 -13.82 -17.29
C ALA A 77 -1.36 -13.82 -15.99
N PHE A 78 -2.51 -13.17 -16.00
CA PHE A 78 -3.50 -13.19 -14.92
C PHE A 78 -4.67 -14.07 -15.37
N LEU A 79 -4.86 -15.21 -14.70
CA LEU A 79 -5.80 -16.26 -15.10
C LEU A 79 -7.06 -16.20 -14.23
N SER A 80 -8.17 -15.78 -14.80
CA SER A 80 -9.44 -15.52 -14.09
C SER A 80 -10.17 -16.79 -13.63
N LYS A 81 -9.89 -17.93 -14.29
CA LYS A 81 -10.56 -19.20 -14.00
C LYS A 81 -9.84 -20.06 -12.96
N ILE A 82 -8.66 -19.60 -12.49
CA ILE A 82 -7.86 -20.31 -11.49
C ILE A 82 -8.15 -19.73 -10.11
N SER A 83 -8.44 -20.59 -9.14
CA SER A 83 -8.72 -20.17 -7.77
C SER A 83 -7.66 -20.69 -6.80
N TYR A 84 -7.22 -19.82 -5.91
CA TYR A 84 -6.39 -20.17 -4.77
C TYR A 84 -7.23 -20.12 -3.50
N PHE A 85 -7.28 -21.22 -2.74
CA PHE A 85 -8.04 -21.32 -1.51
C PHE A 85 -7.16 -21.01 -0.32
N TYR A 86 -7.27 -19.79 0.20
CA TYR A 86 -6.57 -19.39 1.40
C TYR A 86 -7.24 -19.98 2.64
N ARG A 87 -6.52 -20.85 3.35
CA ARG A 87 -6.99 -21.43 4.61
C ARG A 87 -6.79 -20.43 5.75
N LYS A 88 -7.88 -19.90 6.28
CA LYS A 88 -7.84 -19.11 7.51
C LYS A 88 -7.99 -20.07 8.71
N ARG A 89 -7.00 -20.08 9.60
CA ARG A 89 -7.06 -20.86 10.84
C ARG A 89 -7.85 -20.08 11.89
N SER A 90 -8.67 -20.79 12.68
CA SER A 90 -9.47 -20.20 13.76
C SER A 90 -8.70 -20.07 15.08
N ASP A 91 -7.55 -20.73 15.19
CA ASP A 91 -6.72 -20.80 16.39
C ASP A 91 -5.76 -19.60 16.57
N GLY A 92 -5.81 -18.60 15.69
CA GLY A 92 -4.92 -17.44 15.75
C GLY A 92 -3.45 -17.74 15.45
N SER A 93 -3.13 -18.93 14.91
CA SER A 93 -1.76 -19.36 14.62
C SER A 93 -1.17 -18.79 13.31
N SER A 94 -1.89 -17.91 12.63
CA SER A 94 -1.40 -17.24 11.42
C SER A 94 -0.33 -16.19 11.77
N THR A 95 0.72 -16.13 10.98
CA THR A 95 1.79 -15.13 11.12
C THR A 95 1.26 -13.68 11.13
N LEU A 96 0.12 -13.44 10.45
CA LEU A 96 -0.51 -12.13 10.38
C LEU A 96 -1.33 -11.77 11.63
N ASP A 97 -1.75 -12.74 12.46
CA ASP A 97 -2.67 -12.48 13.56
C ASP A 97 -2.03 -11.59 14.67
N GLY A 98 -0.71 -11.69 14.87
CA GLY A 98 0.04 -10.84 15.81
C GLY A 98 0.85 -9.72 15.17
N ALA A 99 0.84 -9.60 13.85
CA ALA A 99 1.75 -8.72 13.10
C ALA A 99 1.65 -7.24 13.53
N TRP A 100 0.44 -6.75 13.77
CA TRP A 100 0.22 -5.34 14.13
C TRP A 100 0.75 -4.93 15.51
N ASN A 101 1.00 -5.88 16.39
CA ASN A 101 1.59 -5.64 17.71
C ASN A 101 3.11 -5.87 17.70
N ASN A 102 3.69 -6.22 16.56
CA ASN A 102 5.13 -6.44 16.42
C ASN A 102 5.82 -5.14 15.98
N PRO A 103 6.75 -4.56 16.77
CA PRO A 103 7.48 -3.35 16.42
C PRO A 103 8.26 -3.44 15.09
N LEU A 104 8.67 -4.65 14.69
CA LEU A 104 9.38 -4.87 13.42
C LEU A 104 8.51 -4.54 12.20
N LEU A 105 7.17 -4.57 12.34
CA LEU A 105 6.26 -4.14 11.30
C LEU A 105 6.49 -2.66 10.93
N PHE A 106 6.76 -1.81 11.93
CA PHE A 106 6.94 -0.37 11.80
C PHE A 106 8.40 0.07 11.58
N SER A 107 9.33 -0.88 11.54
CA SER A 107 10.75 -0.61 11.32
C SER A 107 11.30 -1.48 10.19
N ARG A 108 11.68 -2.72 10.47
CA ARG A 108 12.33 -3.63 9.51
C ARG A 108 11.53 -3.83 8.22
N VAL A 109 10.22 -4.02 8.30
CA VAL A 109 9.37 -4.22 7.10
C VAL A 109 9.41 -2.99 6.20
N ILE A 110 9.39 -1.79 6.77
CA ILE A 110 9.48 -0.56 5.98
C ILE A 110 10.90 -0.38 5.43
N GLU A 111 11.92 -0.53 6.26
CA GLU A 111 13.31 -0.33 5.87
C GLU A 111 13.79 -1.38 4.87
N LYS A 112 13.74 -2.67 5.26
CA LYS A 112 14.28 -3.81 4.49
C LYS A 112 13.32 -4.36 3.44
N GLY A 113 12.03 -4.11 3.58
CA GLY A 113 11.02 -4.44 2.59
C GLY A 113 10.81 -3.30 1.61
N CYS A 114 10.10 -2.26 2.04
CA CYS A 114 9.62 -1.21 1.16
C CYS A 114 10.75 -0.34 0.58
N ILE A 115 11.64 0.19 1.43
CA ILE A 115 12.69 1.13 1.00
C ILE A 115 13.75 0.42 0.16
N GLU A 116 14.18 -0.78 0.52
CA GLU A 116 15.16 -1.54 -0.28
C GLU A 116 14.65 -1.84 -1.68
N ILE A 117 13.39 -2.25 -1.84
CA ILE A 117 12.77 -2.46 -3.16
C ILE A 117 12.82 -1.18 -3.99
N LEU A 118 12.46 -0.03 -3.41
CA LEU A 118 12.47 1.26 -4.10
C LEU A 118 13.89 1.69 -4.48
N LYS A 119 14.87 1.51 -3.60
CA LYS A 119 16.30 1.77 -3.87
C LYS A 119 16.83 0.90 -4.99
N THR A 120 16.58 -0.41 -4.92
CA THR A 120 17.00 -1.37 -5.94
C THR A 120 16.40 -1.02 -7.31
N ALA A 121 15.10 -0.70 -7.34
CA ALA A 121 14.44 -0.28 -8.57
C ALA A 121 15.05 1.02 -9.13
N LYS A 122 15.33 2.01 -8.27
CA LYS A 122 15.96 3.26 -8.69
C LYS A 122 17.38 3.05 -9.23
N MET A 123 18.17 2.22 -8.57
CA MET A 123 19.54 1.87 -9.03
C MET A 123 19.50 1.18 -10.41
N LYS A 124 18.55 0.26 -10.60
CA LYS A 124 18.47 -0.54 -11.83
C LYS A 124 17.92 0.25 -13.02
N PHE A 125 16.96 1.13 -12.82
CA PHE A 125 16.23 1.81 -13.90
C PHE A 125 16.46 3.34 -13.93
N GLY A 126 17.32 3.89 -13.08
CA GLY A 126 17.52 5.34 -12.93
C GLY A 126 16.38 6.07 -12.23
N LYS A 127 15.17 5.49 -12.29
CA LYS A 127 13.96 5.93 -11.59
C LYS A 127 13.17 4.73 -11.08
N VAL A 128 12.29 4.94 -10.10
CA VAL A 128 11.42 3.86 -9.62
C VAL A 128 10.23 3.70 -10.57
N PRO A 129 10.03 2.55 -11.23
CA PRO A 129 8.86 2.30 -12.07
C PRO A 129 7.55 2.43 -11.29
N GLU A 130 6.49 2.93 -11.93
CA GLU A 130 5.21 3.20 -11.27
C GLU A 130 4.62 1.96 -10.58
N HIS A 131 4.72 0.78 -11.19
CA HIS A 131 4.19 -0.45 -10.60
C HIS A 131 4.90 -0.82 -9.28
N ILE A 132 6.20 -0.56 -9.15
CA ILE A 132 6.96 -0.79 -7.90
C ILE A 132 6.52 0.22 -6.83
N GLN A 133 6.39 1.51 -7.19
CA GLN A 133 5.84 2.51 -6.28
C GLN A 133 4.45 2.11 -5.76
N ARG A 134 3.60 1.56 -6.63
CA ARG A 134 2.23 1.14 -6.28
C ARG A 134 2.19 -0.10 -5.41
N ILE A 135 3.14 -1.04 -5.54
CA ILE A 135 3.30 -2.17 -4.61
C ILE A 135 3.52 -1.66 -3.19
N VAL A 136 4.45 -0.73 -3.03
CA VAL A 136 4.76 -0.14 -1.72
C VAL A 136 3.60 0.69 -1.19
N LEU A 137 2.96 1.52 -2.03
CA LEU A 137 1.75 2.25 -1.65
C LEU A 137 0.62 1.33 -1.20
N TYR A 138 0.39 0.22 -1.92
CA TYR A 138 -0.62 -0.76 -1.54
C TYR A 138 -0.36 -1.34 -0.14
N HIS A 139 0.89 -1.61 0.19
CA HIS A 139 1.25 -2.11 1.50
C HIS A 139 1.04 -1.05 2.59
N ILE A 140 1.57 0.15 2.39
CA ILE A 140 1.56 1.19 3.44
C ILE A 140 0.19 1.81 3.68
N ILE A 141 -0.73 1.81 2.70
CA ILE A 141 -2.07 2.38 2.88
C ILE A 141 -2.87 1.66 3.98
N TRP A 142 -2.62 0.38 4.19
CA TRP A 142 -3.22 -0.39 5.28
C TRP A 142 -2.76 0.09 6.66
N TYR A 143 -1.52 0.57 6.78
CA TYR A 143 -1.02 1.18 8.02
C TYR A 143 -1.81 2.45 8.33
N PHE A 144 -1.98 3.33 7.35
CA PHE A 144 -2.73 4.57 7.56
C PHE A 144 -4.19 4.31 7.94
N GLY A 145 -4.84 3.36 7.31
CA GLY A 145 -6.19 2.94 7.69
C GLY A 145 -6.29 2.40 9.13
N ARG A 146 -5.18 1.87 9.66
CA ARG A 146 -5.13 1.30 11.01
C ARG A 146 -4.73 2.31 12.09
N ILE A 147 -3.83 3.24 11.77
CA ILE A 147 -3.22 4.12 12.78
C ILE A 147 -3.81 5.53 12.82
N VAL A 148 -4.30 6.05 11.69
CA VAL A 148 -4.83 7.43 11.63
C VAL A 148 -6.08 7.54 12.50
N ASN A 149 -6.09 8.54 13.40
CA ASN A 149 -7.12 8.79 14.40
C ASN A 149 -7.31 7.64 15.42
N LYS A 150 -6.32 6.75 15.55
CA LYS A 150 -6.35 5.62 16.50
C LYS A 150 -5.05 5.56 17.30
N PRO A 151 -4.82 6.47 18.26
CA PRO A 151 -3.56 6.56 19.01
C PRO A 151 -3.20 5.26 19.73
N ALA A 152 -4.20 4.51 20.20
CA ALA A 152 -3.99 3.21 20.84
C ALA A 152 -3.37 2.16 19.91
N ALA A 153 -3.46 2.30 18.58
CA ALA A 153 -2.88 1.36 17.64
C ALA A 153 -1.34 1.33 17.66
N LEU A 154 -0.71 2.37 18.19
CA LEU A 154 0.75 2.49 18.34
C LEU A 154 1.21 2.50 19.80
N SER A 155 0.36 2.11 20.76
CA SER A 155 0.69 2.14 22.19
C SER A 155 1.81 1.16 22.59
N HIS A 156 2.04 0.13 21.78
CA HIS A 156 3.13 -0.85 21.96
C HIS A 156 4.50 -0.33 21.50
N LEU A 157 4.55 0.81 20.80
CA LEU A 157 5.78 1.45 20.39
C LEU A 157 6.17 2.56 21.38
N ASN A 158 7.44 2.63 21.74
CA ASN A 158 7.99 3.77 22.47
C ASN A 158 8.17 4.99 21.55
N GLU A 159 8.48 6.16 22.12
CA GLU A 159 8.59 7.40 21.37
C GLU A 159 9.75 7.39 20.35
N GLU A 160 10.84 6.72 20.64
CA GLU A 160 11.97 6.56 19.70
C GLU A 160 11.56 5.72 18.48
N GLN A 161 10.87 4.61 18.71
CA GLN A 161 10.34 3.75 17.65
C GLN A 161 9.32 4.49 16.76
N LYS A 162 8.46 5.33 17.36
CA LYS A 162 7.51 6.16 16.60
C LYS A 162 8.23 7.20 15.74
N LYS A 163 9.24 7.89 16.30
CA LYS A 163 10.07 8.84 15.54
C LYS A 163 10.81 8.15 14.40
N HIS A 164 11.39 6.97 14.67
CA HIS A 164 12.07 6.18 13.65
C HIS A 164 11.11 5.77 12.52
N PHE A 165 9.91 5.29 12.85
CA PHE A 165 8.90 4.94 11.86
C PHE A 165 8.53 6.13 10.96
N VAL A 166 8.33 7.32 11.55
CA VAL A 166 8.05 8.55 10.77
C VAL A 166 9.22 8.88 9.84
N ALA A 167 10.46 8.77 10.32
CA ALA A 167 11.64 9.01 9.49
C ALA A 167 11.72 8.04 8.30
N LEU A 168 11.44 6.74 8.53
CA LEU A 168 11.36 5.74 7.47
C LEU A 168 10.26 6.05 6.45
N LEU A 169 9.10 6.56 6.89
CA LEU A 169 8.04 6.98 5.98
C LEU A 169 8.50 8.15 5.09
N HIS A 170 9.17 9.16 5.65
CA HIS A 170 9.72 10.26 4.85
C HIS A 170 10.72 9.76 3.81
N GLU A 171 11.65 8.88 4.19
CA GLU A 171 12.58 8.27 3.25
C GLU A 171 11.85 7.46 2.16
N MET A 172 10.93 6.59 2.54
CA MET A 172 10.15 5.77 1.60
C MET A 172 9.38 6.64 0.59
N PHE A 173 8.67 7.65 1.07
CA PHE A 173 7.92 8.55 0.20
C PHE A 173 8.82 9.43 -0.68
N SER A 174 10.10 9.64 -0.36
CA SER A 174 11.02 10.33 -1.24
C SER A 174 11.22 9.64 -2.61
N TYR A 175 10.97 8.33 -2.67
CA TYR A 175 11.05 7.50 -3.88
C TYR A 175 9.72 7.38 -4.64
N ILE A 176 8.61 7.86 -4.10
CA ILE A 176 7.27 7.71 -4.70
C ILE A 176 6.86 9.03 -5.33
N ASP A 177 6.48 9.03 -6.59
CA ASP A 177 6.10 10.23 -7.32
C ASP A 177 4.71 10.74 -6.88
N GLU A 178 4.54 12.08 -6.83
CA GLU A 178 3.25 12.72 -6.54
C GLU A 178 2.13 12.22 -7.48
N ALA A 179 2.46 12.11 -8.76
CA ALA A 179 1.54 11.59 -9.77
C ALA A 179 1.08 10.16 -9.48
N THR A 180 1.96 9.32 -8.90
CA THR A 180 1.61 7.96 -8.49
C THR A 180 0.66 7.99 -7.30
N ILE A 181 0.90 8.85 -6.30
CA ILE A 181 -0.01 9.02 -5.14
C ILE A 181 -1.40 9.46 -5.62
N LEU A 182 -1.47 10.47 -6.50
CA LEU A 182 -2.75 10.98 -7.02
C LEU A 182 -3.55 9.93 -7.80
N ARG A 183 -2.87 9.11 -8.61
CA ARG A 183 -3.51 8.06 -9.42
C ARG A 183 -3.78 6.75 -8.66
N PHE A 184 -3.31 6.64 -7.43
CA PHE A 184 -3.49 5.41 -6.64
C PHE A 184 -4.92 5.28 -6.12
N ASN A 185 -5.67 4.27 -6.60
CA ASN A 185 -7.09 4.05 -6.30
C ASN A 185 -7.36 2.65 -5.71
N LEU A 186 -6.34 1.99 -5.14
CA LEU A 186 -6.44 0.64 -4.61
C LEU A 186 -6.66 0.65 -3.08
N ALA A 187 -7.05 -0.50 -2.53
CA ALA A 187 -7.22 -0.70 -1.08
C ALA A 187 -8.17 0.31 -0.40
N GLY A 188 -9.16 0.81 -1.13
CA GLY A 188 -10.10 1.79 -0.60
C GLY A 188 -9.48 3.15 -0.30
N THR A 189 -8.41 3.52 -1.01
CA THR A 189 -7.75 4.82 -0.84
C THR A 189 -8.67 5.96 -1.25
N TRP A 190 -8.98 6.83 -0.30
CA TRP A 190 -9.84 7.99 -0.50
C TRP A 190 -9.00 9.22 -0.90
N PHE A 191 -9.65 10.19 -1.51
CA PHE A 191 -8.99 11.41 -1.97
C PHE A 191 -8.29 12.17 -0.82
N PHE A 192 -8.92 12.27 0.35
CA PHE A 192 -8.31 12.97 1.50
C PHE A 192 -7.02 12.31 1.98
N GLN A 193 -6.88 10.97 1.87
CA GLN A 193 -5.63 10.29 2.19
C GLN A 193 -4.51 10.70 1.23
N LYS A 194 -4.81 10.83 -0.06
CA LYS A 194 -3.85 11.32 -1.06
C LYS A 194 -3.38 12.74 -0.75
N VAL A 195 -4.32 13.63 -0.41
CA VAL A 195 -4.00 15.01 -0.01
C VAL A 195 -3.13 15.04 1.23
N ALA A 196 -3.45 14.22 2.24
CA ALA A 196 -2.64 14.11 3.45
C ALA A 196 -1.22 13.60 3.16
N LEU A 197 -1.08 12.56 2.33
CA LEU A 197 0.23 12.02 1.93
C LEU A 197 1.07 13.04 1.16
N LEU A 198 0.45 13.80 0.25
CA LEU A 198 1.12 14.87 -0.48
C LEU A 198 1.57 16.00 0.45
N GLY A 199 0.71 16.44 1.36
CA GLY A 199 1.06 17.46 2.35
C GLY A 199 2.19 17.03 3.30
N LEU A 200 2.09 15.81 3.85
CA LEU A 200 3.05 15.31 4.84
C LEU A 200 4.42 14.96 4.24
N PHE A 201 4.44 14.34 3.05
CA PHE A 201 5.67 13.74 2.52
C PHE A 201 6.19 14.40 1.24
N LYS A 202 5.41 15.27 0.60
CA LYS A 202 5.81 15.97 -0.63
C LYS A 202 5.80 17.49 -0.48
N ASN A 203 5.38 17.98 0.66
CA ASN A 203 5.19 19.42 0.89
C ASN A 203 4.34 20.09 -0.21
N THR A 204 3.38 19.33 -0.75
CA THR A 204 2.51 19.75 -1.85
C THR A 204 1.11 20.00 -1.31
N ALA A 205 0.64 21.24 -1.36
CA ALA A 205 -0.74 21.59 -1.03
C ALA A 205 -1.66 21.31 -2.23
N PRO A 206 -2.94 20.97 -2.01
CA PRO A 206 -3.90 20.87 -3.10
C PRO A 206 -4.05 22.23 -3.80
N LYS A 207 -4.06 22.22 -5.15
CA LYS A 207 -4.14 23.44 -5.97
C LYS A 207 -5.45 24.22 -5.81
N SER A 208 -6.49 23.56 -5.30
CA SER A 208 -7.82 24.15 -5.08
C SER A 208 -8.38 23.66 -3.75
N GLN A 209 -9.31 24.43 -3.19
CA GLN A 209 -10.09 23.98 -2.06
C GLN A 209 -10.99 22.82 -2.48
N ILE A 210 -10.98 21.76 -1.69
CA ILE A 210 -11.77 20.58 -1.96
C ILE A 210 -12.65 20.34 -0.75
N ALA A 211 -13.95 20.30 -0.99
CA ALA A 211 -14.95 19.92 -0.01
C ALA A 211 -15.61 18.61 -0.43
N TYR A 212 -15.92 17.76 0.52
CA TYR A 212 -16.70 16.54 0.30
C TYR A 212 -17.65 16.29 1.47
N ILE A 213 -18.77 15.65 1.15
CA ILE A 213 -19.73 15.23 2.15
C ILE A 213 -19.24 13.91 2.74
N GLU A 214 -18.99 13.88 4.04
CA GLU A 214 -18.53 12.67 4.73
C GLU A 214 -19.68 11.84 5.28
N ASP A 215 -20.74 12.51 5.80
CA ASP A 215 -21.86 11.84 6.43
C ASP A 215 -23.14 12.68 6.33
N PHE A 216 -24.29 12.01 6.49
CA PHE A 216 -25.62 12.62 6.54
C PHE A 216 -26.35 12.17 7.79
N ASP A 217 -26.86 13.09 8.57
CA ASP A 217 -27.84 12.82 9.61
C ASP A 217 -29.24 13.27 9.13
N LEU A 218 -29.98 12.35 8.53
CA LEU A 218 -31.32 12.63 8.02
C LEU A 218 -32.32 13.02 9.12
N LYS A 219 -32.13 12.52 10.35
CA LYS A 219 -33.02 12.86 11.48
C LYS A 219 -32.82 14.29 11.94
N LYS A 220 -31.56 14.74 11.95
CA LYS A 220 -31.21 16.11 12.34
C LYS A 220 -31.18 17.08 11.16
N LYS A 221 -31.39 16.59 9.94
CA LYS A 221 -31.22 17.37 8.70
C LYS A 221 -29.86 18.08 8.64
N GLN A 222 -28.79 17.35 8.96
CA GLN A 222 -27.42 17.86 9.00
C GLN A 222 -26.53 17.09 8.05
N ILE A 223 -25.55 17.79 7.49
CA ILE A 223 -24.52 17.23 6.62
C ILE A 223 -23.17 17.51 7.26
N LEU A 224 -22.32 16.48 7.37
CA LEU A 224 -20.94 16.64 7.75
C LEU A 224 -20.12 16.87 6.48
N VAL A 225 -19.63 18.10 6.30
CA VAL A 225 -18.75 18.47 5.20
C VAL A 225 -17.33 18.56 5.75
N LYS A 226 -16.40 17.86 5.12
CA LYS A 226 -14.96 18.06 5.32
C LYS A 226 -14.39 18.81 4.14
N TYR A 227 -13.46 19.71 4.40
CA TYR A 227 -12.78 20.47 3.37
C TYR A 227 -11.31 20.59 3.67
N PHE A 228 -10.51 20.67 2.63
CA PHE A 228 -9.10 20.99 2.70
C PHE A 228 -8.92 22.44 2.27
N SER A 229 -8.28 23.22 3.14
CA SER A 229 -7.99 24.61 2.88
C SER A 229 -6.49 24.85 3.03
N ASN A 230 -5.93 25.64 2.13
CA ASN A 230 -4.55 26.12 2.21
C ASN A 230 -4.32 27.13 3.35
N PHE A 231 -5.40 27.58 4.00
CA PHE A 231 -5.34 28.51 5.11
C PHE A 231 -5.53 27.75 6.42
N PHE A 232 -4.52 27.79 7.29
CA PHE A 232 -4.65 27.45 8.70
C PHE A 232 -5.52 28.51 9.38
N HIS A 233 -6.83 28.36 9.31
CA HIS A 233 -7.74 29.12 10.13
C HIS A 233 -8.48 28.22 11.09
N THR A 234 -8.42 28.61 12.37
CA THR A 234 -9.16 28.09 13.52
C THR A 234 -10.58 27.67 13.15
N GLN A 235 -10.96 26.47 13.58
CA GLN A 235 -12.28 25.90 13.41
C GLN A 235 -13.36 26.85 13.97
N SER A 236 -14.07 27.54 13.12
CA SER A 236 -15.37 28.13 13.49
C SER A 236 -16.47 27.17 13.03
N ARG A 237 -17.14 26.54 14.00
CA ARG A 237 -18.40 25.83 13.75
C ARG A 237 -19.48 26.86 13.40
N LYS A 238 -19.79 27.05 12.13
CA LYS A 238 -21.07 27.65 11.77
C LYS A 238 -22.12 26.54 11.68
N LYS A 239 -23.13 26.62 12.55
CA LYS A 239 -24.40 25.94 12.38
C LYS A 239 -25.23 26.82 11.46
N GLU A 240 -25.45 26.41 10.24
CA GLU A 240 -26.53 26.95 9.41
C GLU A 240 -27.71 26.00 9.51
N ASN A 241 -28.79 26.51 10.08
CA ASN A 241 -30.11 25.87 10.08
C ASN A 241 -30.72 26.13 8.70
N ALA A 242 -31.03 25.07 7.97
CA ALA A 242 -31.90 25.12 6.79
C ALA A 242 -33.29 24.64 7.17
#